data_34e39304eca7defd8f96c9bbc9cb0107
#
_entry.id   34e39304eca7defd8f96c9bbc9cb0107
#
_cell.length_a   1.000
_cell.length_b   1.000
_cell.length_c   1.000
_cell.angle_alpha   90.00
_cell.angle_beta   90.00
_cell.angle_gamma   90.00
#
_symmetry.space_group_name_H-M   'P 1'
#
loop_
_entity.id
_entity.type
_entity.pdbx_description
1 polymer ?
#
loop_
_entity_poly.entity_id
_entity_poly.type
_entity_poly.pdbx_seq_one_letter_code
_entity_poly.pdbx_strand_id
1 'polypeptide(L)'
;SLVSAVKINEEGKEIKEEGIDLDVSLPNKKVKELAMFSGGERALVSIALLFAMSSITPPPFMVLDETDAPLDESNARKYGSMLKRLSEKSKLLVITHNRETMNHCDMLYGVTIGVDGGSKLLSINFKQAEEMVQ
;
A
#
# COMPACT_ATOMS: atom_id res chain seq x y z
N SER A 1 7.56 -4.58 -19.19
CA SER A 1 8.04 -4.33 -20.58
C SER A 1 7.21 -3.24 -21.22
N LEU A 2 7.80 -2.47 -22.14
CA LEU A 2 7.06 -1.55 -23.01
C LEU A 2 6.32 -2.39 -24.05
N VAL A 3 5.02 -2.18 -24.18
CA VAL A 3 4.16 -2.92 -25.14
C VAL A 3 3.44 -1.90 -26.00
N SER A 4 3.39 -2.18 -27.30
CA SER A 4 2.57 -1.41 -28.24
C SER A 4 1.32 -2.22 -28.57
N ALA A 5 0.16 -1.70 -28.21
CA ALA A 5 -1.13 -2.27 -28.59
C ALA A 5 -1.74 -1.44 -29.73
N VAL A 6 -2.32 -2.12 -30.73
CA VAL A 6 -3.07 -1.47 -31.78
C VAL A 6 -4.55 -1.56 -31.44
N LYS A 7 -5.21 -0.41 -31.26
CA LYS A 7 -6.65 -0.31 -31.07
C LYS A 7 -7.28 0.36 -32.33
N ILE A 8 -8.48 -0.05 -32.66
CA ILE A 8 -9.29 0.61 -33.70
C ILE A 8 -10.23 1.57 -32.99
N ASN A 9 -10.19 2.85 -33.36
CA ASN A 9 -11.10 3.87 -32.81
C ASN A 9 -12.49 3.76 -33.46
N GLU A 10 -13.45 4.55 -32.98
CA GLU A 10 -14.82 4.58 -33.49
C GLU A 10 -14.92 5.01 -34.95
N GLU A 11 -13.88 5.61 -35.52
CA GLU A 11 -13.76 6.01 -36.91
C GLU A 11 -13.07 4.96 -37.81
N GLY A 12 -12.72 3.78 -37.25
CA GLY A 12 -12.06 2.69 -37.97
C GLY A 12 -10.56 2.88 -38.23
N LYS A 13 -9.93 3.86 -37.58
CA LYS A 13 -8.47 4.10 -37.65
C LYS A 13 -7.70 3.31 -36.62
N GLU A 14 -6.59 2.71 -37.05
CA GLU A 14 -5.62 2.10 -36.13
C GLU A 14 -4.89 3.16 -35.33
N ILE A 15 -5.01 3.09 -33.98
CA ILE A 15 -4.23 3.89 -33.07
C ILE A 15 -3.21 2.97 -32.37
N LYS A 16 -1.94 3.31 -32.46
CA LYS A 16 -0.89 2.69 -31.62
C LYS A 16 -0.92 3.31 -30.24
N GLU A 17 -1.31 2.51 -29.25
CA GLU A 17 -1.10 2.87 -27.84
C GLU A 17 0.20 2.24 -27.35
N GLU A 18 1.12 3.07 -26.87
CA GLU A 18 2.29 2.61 -26.14
C GLU A 18 1.94 2.54 -24.65
N GLY A 19 2.17 1.40 -24.06
CA GLY A 19 1.85 1.15 -22.65
C GLY A 19 2.94 0.36 -21.94
N ILE A 20 2.79 0.23 -20.63
CA ILE A 20 3.64 -0.61 -19.79
C ILE A 20 2.87 -1.87 -19.46
N ASP A 21 3.40 -3.02 -19.85
CA ASP A 21 2.88 -4.30 -19.42
C ASP A 21 3.62 -4.80 -18.17
N LEU A 22 2.84 -5.17 -17.15
CA LEU A 22 3.32 -5.70 -15.89
C LEU A 22 3.29 -7.23 -15.95
N ASP A 23 4.48 -7.81 -16.11
CA ASP A 23 4.66 -9.25 -15.96
C ASP A 23 4.98 -9.55 -14.47
N VAL A 24 4.03 -10.23 -13.80
CA VAL A 24 4.11 -10.56 -12.38
C VAL A 24 4.21 -12.06 -12.20
N SER A 25 5.32 -12.52 -11.65
CA SER A 25 5.53 -13.93 -11.29
C SER A 25 5.45 -14.12 -9.77
N LEU A 26 4.48 -14.91 -9.32
CA LEU A 26 4.40 -15.33 -7.92
C LEU A 26 5.07 -16.70 -7.73
N PRO A 27 5.76 -16.97 -6.58
CA PRO A 27 6.53 -18.20 -6.33
C PRO A 27 5.69 -19.42 -6.40
N ASN A 28 4.57 -19.64 -6.64
CA ASN A 28 3.76 -20.86 -6.74
C ASN A 28 2.61 -20.79 -7.77
N LYS A 29 2.57 -19.72 -8.57
CA LYS A 29 1.54 -19.55 -9.60
C LYS A 29 2.17 -19.03 -10.89
N LYS A 30 1.99 -19.77 -11.98
CA LYS A 30 2.26 -19.28 -13.34
C LYS A 30 1.05 -18.47 -13.80
N VAL A 31 0.95 -17.22 -13.40
CA VAL A 31 -0.14 -16.34 -13.80
C VAL A 31 0.43 -15.28 -14.74
N LYS A 32 -0.13 -15.18 -15.94
CA LYS A 32 0.35 -14.26 -16.97
C LYS A 32 -0.39 -12.91 -16.99
N GLU A 33 -1.53 -12.80 -16.31
CA GLU A 33 -2.36 -11.59 -16.34
C GLU A 33 -2.84 -11.19 -14.96
N LEU A 34 -2.81 -9.89 -14.64
CA LEU A 34 -3.32 -9.33 -13.39
C LEU A 34 -4.78 -9.68 -13.11
N ALA A 35 -5.57 -9.90 -14.14
CA ALA A 35 -6.99 -10.28 -14.03
C ALA A 35 -7.20 -11.66 -13.37
N MET A 36 -6.20 -12.53 -13.38
CA MET A 36 -6.26 -13.87 -12.79
C MET A 36 -5.93 -13.89 -11.28
N PHE A 37 -5.54 -12.75 -10.70
CA PHE A 37 -5.27 -12.65 -9.28
C PHE A 37 -6.55 -12.43 -8.47
N SER A 38 -6.58 -12.97 -7.24
CA SER A 38 -7.61 -12.61 -6.26
C SER A 38 -7.50 -11.12 -5.88
N GLY A 39 -8.55 -10.55 -5.26
CA GLY A 39 -8.55 -9.15 -4.83
C GLY A 39 -7.35 -8.80 -3.95
N GLY A 40 -7.04 -9.63 -2.95
CA GLY A 40 -5.89 -9.46 -2.06
C GLY A 40 -4.54 -9.61 -2.78
N GLU A 41 -4.42 -10.56 -3.72
CA GLU A 41 -3.20 -10.71 -4.52
C GLU A 41 -2.96 -9.50 -5.43
N ARG A 42 -4.01 -8.93 -6.04
CA ARG A 42 -3.91 -7.70 -6.84
C ARG A 42 -3.47 -6.51 -6.00
N ALA A 43 -4.02 -6.37 -4.78
CA ALA A 43 -3.61 -5.33 -3.85
C ALA A 43 -2.12 -5.44 -3.50
N LEU A 44 -1.64 -6.66 -3.20
CA LEU A 44 -0.22 -6.89 -2.92
C LEU A 44 0.69 -6.52 -4.10
N VAL A 45 0.29 -6.86 -5.31
CA VAL A 45 1.06 -6.49 -6.52
C VAL A 45 1.11 -4.98 -6.68
N SER A 46 -0.01 -4.28 -6.48
CA SER A 46 -0.06 -2.82 -6.57
C SER A 46 0.81 -2.16 -5.49
N ILE A 47 0.76 -2.68 -4.27
CA ILE A 47 1.59 -2.23 -3.15
C ILE A 47 3.07 -2.49 -3.47
N ALA A 48 3.43 -3.69 -3.94
CA ALA A 48 4.80 -4.04 -4.29
C ALA A 48 5.36 -3.13 -5.40
N LEU A 49 4.54 -2.79 -6.39
CA LEU A 49 4.92 -1.83 -7.44
C LEU A 49 5.16 -0.44 -6.86
N LEU A 50 4.25 0.06 -6.02
CA LEU A 50 4.40 1.35 -5.34
C LEU A 50 5.71 1.41 -4.55
N PHE A 51 6.02 0.36 -3.78
CA PHE A 51 7.26 0.29 -3.01
C PHE A 51 8.50 0.19 -3.90
N ALA A 52 8.43 -0.57 -4.99
CA ALA A 52 9.55 -0.66 -5.94
C ALA A 52 9.87 0.70 -6.56
N MET A 53 8.86 1.45 -6.99
CA MET A 53 9.02 2.80 -7.53
C MET A 53 9.56 3.77 -6.47
N SER A 54 9.00 3.74 -5.26
CA SER A 54 9.44 4.58 -4.14
C SER A 54 10.86 4.25 -3.67
N SER A 55 11.33 3.03 -3.90
CA SER A 55 12.71 2.64 -3.57
C SER A 55 13.75 3.22 -4.53
N ILE A 56 13.36 3.48 -5.78
CA ILE A 56 14.24 4.10 -6.79
C ILE A 56 14.38 5.60 -6.53
N THR A 57 13.24 6.26 -6.30
CA THR A 57 13.18 7.71 -6.02
C THR A 57 12.29 7.92 -4.80
N PRO A 58 12.84 7.82 -3.57
CA PRO A 58 12.05 7.94 -2.36
C PRO A 58 11.43 9.35 -2.26
N PRO A 59 10.11 9.47 -2.15
CA PRO A 59 9.49 10.76 -1.91
C PRO A 59 9.79 11.22 -0.47
N PRO A 60 9.93 12.52 -0.20
CA PRO A 60 10.18 13.01 1.15
C PRO A 60 9.02 12.72 2.12
N PHE A 61 7.80 12.63 1.60
CA PHE A 61 6.58 12.38 2.35
C PHE A 61 5.59 11.55 1.51
N MET A 62 4.87 10.63 2.16
CA MET A 62 3.85 9.79 1.53
C MET A 62 2.66 9.59 2.47
N VAL A 63 1.45 9.66 1.92
CA VAL A 63 0.20 9.32 2.61
C VAL A 63 -0.34 8.03 2.01
N LEU A 64 -0.63 7.06 2.86
CA LEU A 64 -1.20 5.77 2.51
C LEU A 64 -2.52 5.62 3.26
N ASP A 65 -3.62 5.63 2.51
CA ASP A 65 -4.97 5.62 3.07
C ASP A 65 -5.62 4.25 2.81
N GLU A 66 -5.83 3.48 3.88
CA GLU A 66 -6.44 2.14 3.91
C GLU A 66 -5.90 1.16 2.84
N THR A 67 -4.64 1.32 2.43
CA THR A 67 -4.03 0.47 1.39
C THR A 67 -3.91 -0.99 1.79
N ASP A 68 -4.00 -1.30 3.08
CA ASP A 68 -3.96 -2.63 3.67
C ASP A 68 -5.34 -3.26 3.90
N ALA A 69 -6.44 -2.55 3.61
CA ALA A 69 -7.80 -3.06 3.82
C ALA A 69 -8.09 -4.43 3.18
N PRO A 70 -7.60 -4.73 1.96
CA PRO A 70 -7.84 -6.04 1.33
C PRO A 70 -6.86 -7.14 1.77
N LEU A 71 -5.93 -6.87 2.69
CA LEU A 71 -4.89 -7.81 3.10
C LEU A 71 -5.36 -8.67 4.27
N ASP A 72 -5.04 -9.97 4.22
CA ASP A 72 -5.11 -10.84 5.36
C ASP A 72 -3.98 -10.53 6.37
N GLU A 73 -4.05 -11.12 7.57
CA GLU A 73 -3.10 -10.88 8.65
C GLU A 73 -1.64 -11.14 8.24
N SER A 74 -1.39 -12.25 7.51
CA SER A 74 -0.05 -12.61 7.05
C SER A 74 0.53 -11.58 6.07
N ASN A 75 -0.31 -11.10 5.16
CA ASN A 75 0.08 -10.11 4.16
C ASN A 75 0.16 -8.70 4.76
N ALA A 76 -0.71 -8.36 5.72
CA ALA A 76 -0.62 -7.10 6.46
C ALA A 76 0.69 -7.00 7.28
N ARG A 77 1.16 -8.13 7.85
CA ARG A 77 2.46 -8.19 8.54
C ARG A 77 3.63 -7.93 7.59
N LYS A 78 3.61 -8.51 6.38
CA LYS A 78 4.61 -8.24 5.33
C LYS A 78 4.56 -6.78 4.89
N TYR A 79 3.36 -6.25 4.70
CA TYR A 79 3.13 -4.85 4.35
C TYR A 79 3.72 -3.91 5.41
N GLY A 80 3.43 -4.15 6.70
CA GLY A 80 4.01 -3.39 7.81
C GLY A 80 5.54 -3.40 7.81
N SER A 81 6.15 -4.57 7.55
CA SER A 81 7.61 -4.68 7.41
C SER A 81 8.16 -3.88 6.23
N MET A 82 7.43 -3.82 5.12
CA MET A 82 7.79 -2.98 3.97
C MET A 82 7.69 -1.50 4.31
N LEU A 83 6.61 -1.06 5.00
CA LEU A 83 6.44 0.32 5.48
C LEU A 83 7.63 0.74 6.36
N LYS A 84 8.05 -0.13 7.29
CA LYS A 84 9.19 0.15 8.16
C LYS A 84 10.47 0.42 7.37
N ARG A 85 10.75 -0.37 6.35
CA ARG A 85 11.90 -0.15 5.46
C ARG A 85 11.80 1.15 4.66
N LEU A 86 10.61 1.50 4.19
CA LEU A 86 10.39 2.74 3.45
C LEU A 86 10.52 3.97 4.35
N SER A 87 10.11 3.85 5.63
CA SER A 87 10.18 4.94 6.62
C SER A 87 11.61 5.38 6.95
N GLU A 88 12.61 4.57 6.63
CA GLU A 88 14.03 4.95 6.76
C GLU A 88 14.42 6.09 5.81
N LYS A 89 13.70 6.22 4.68
CA LYS A 89 14.01 7.21 3.63
C LYS A 89 12.91 8.23 3.39
N SER A 90 11.70 7.94 3.86
CA SER A 90 10.50 8.75 3.61
C SER A 90 9.70 8.94 4.90
N LYS A 91 9.07 10.10 5.08
CA LYS A 91 8.07 10.28 6.14
C LYS A 91 6.75 9.67 5.68
N LEU A 92 6.22 8.73 6.45
CA LEU A 92 4.97 8.04 6.12
C LEU A 92 3.86 8.47 7.05
N LEU A 93 2.70 8.80 6.50
CA LEU A 93 1.43 8.90 7.19
C LEU A 93 0.54 7.76 6.68
N VAL A 94 0.23 6.83 7.57
CA VAL A 94 -0.58 5.66 7.22
C VAL A 94 -1.91 5.74 7.95
N ILE A 95 -3.00 5.72 7.21
CA ILE A 95 -4.35 5.62 7.75
C ILE A 95 -4.76 4.15 7.63
N THR A 96 -5.06 3.52 8.76
CA THR A 96 -5.39 2.09 8.81
C THR A 96 -6.23 1.75 10.04
N HIS A 97 -7.01 0.70 9.93
CA HIS A 97 -7.68 0.03 11.05
C HIS A 97 -7.09 -1.35 11.34
N ASN A 98 -6.03 -1.75 10.61
CA ASN A 98 -5.40 -3.06 10.74
C ASN A 98 -4.33 -3.04 11.85
N ARG A 99 -4.50 -3.89 12.87
CA ARG A 99 -3.59 -3.98 14.01
C ARG A 99 -2.18 -4.40 13.63
N GLU A 100 -2.05 -5.31 12.66
CA GLU A 100 -0.73 -5.77 12.20
C GLU A 100 0.07 -4.62 11.57
N THR A 101 -0.60 -3.74 10.82
CA THR A 101 0.04 -2.53 10.27
C THR A 101 0.43 -1.56 11.38
N MET A 102 -0.47 -1.33 12.36
CA MET A 102 -0.22 -0.44 13.50
C MET A 102 1.02 -0.85 14.31
N ASN A 103 1.25 -2.17 14.49
CA ASN A 103 2.41 -2.71 15.22
C ASN A 103 3.77 -2.32 14.62
N HIS A 104 3.79 -1.86 13.38
CA HIS A 104 5.02 -1.44 12.70
C HIS A 104 5.23 0.09 12.72
N CYS A 105 4.30 0.84 13.31
CA CYS A 105 4.37 2.30 13.39
C CYS A 105 5.15 2.76 14.63
N ASP A 106 5.88 3.88 14.51
CA ASP A 106 6.59 4.46 15.64
C ASP A 106 5.65 5.28 16.53
N MET A 107 4.58 5.83 15.96
CA MET A 107 3.61 6.67 16.63
C MET A 107 2.20 6.41 16.09
N LEU A 108 1.23 6.31 16.98
CA LEU A 108 -0.18 6.18 16.65
C LEU A 108 -0.96 7.44 17.01
N TYR A 109 -1.83 7.84 16.09
CA TYR A 109 -2.79 8.90 16.30
C TYR A 109 -4.19 8.32 16.19
N GLY A 110 -4.92 8.33 17.31
CA GLY A 110 -6.34 7.98 17.33
C GLY A 110 -7.19 9.22 17.13
N VAL A 111 -8.16 9.15 16.23
CA VAL A 111 -9.16 10.19 16.05
C VAL A 111 -10.48 9.69 16.62
N THR A 112 -11.07 10.45 17.52
CA THR A 112 -12.37 10.13 18.12
C THR A 112 -13.28 11.36 18.11
N ILE A 113 -14.57 11.14 18.28
CA ILE A 113 -15.56 12.22 18.38
C ILE A 113 -15.75 12.55 19.86
N GLY A 114 -15.56 13.82 20.21
CA GLY A 114 -15.83 14.33 21.55
C GLY A 114 -17.34 14.48 21.85
N VAL A 115 -17.69 14.66 23.09
CA VAL A 115 -19.07 14.89 23.52
C VAL A 115 -19.71 16.17 22.95
N ASP A 116 -18.88 17.07 22.48
CA ASP A 116 -19.22 18.32 21.81
C ASP A 116 -19.42 18.15 20.28
N GLY A 117 -19.28 16.92 19.76
CA GLY A 117 -19.34 16.59 18.32
C GLY A 117 -18.07 16.95 17.56
N GLY A 118 -17.07 17.55 18.19
CA GLY A 118 -15.79 17.86 17.59
C GLY A 118 -14.83 16.66 17.56
N SER A 119 -13.96 16.60 16.56
CA SER A 119 -12.92 15.58 16.49
C SER A 119 -11.83 15.84 17.54
N LYS A 120 -11.46 14.82 18.29
CA LYS A 120 -10.33 14.84 19.24
C LYS A 120 -9.23 13.93 18.75
N LEU A 121 -8.01 14.43 18.82
CA LEU A 121 -6.80 13.69 18.48
C LEU A 121 -6.12 13.19 19.75
N LEU A 122 -5.84 11.89 19.79
CA LEU A 122 -5.06 11.23 20.82
C LEU A 122 -3.77 10.73 20.18
N SER A 123 -2.62 10.99 20.78
CA SER A 123 -1.34 10.46 20.30
C SER A 123 -0.73 9.51 21.32
N ILE A 124 -0.26 8.36 20.87
CA ILE A 124 0.41 7.35 21.68
C ILE A 124 1.72 6.96 20.99
N ASN A 125 2.83 7.09 21.71
CA ASN A 125 4.10 6.53 21.27
C ASN A 125 4.11 5.04 21.63
N PHE A 126 4.35 4.17 20.64
CA PHE A 126 4.30 2.71 20.86
C PHE A 126 5.28 2.24 21.94
N LYS A 127 6.47 2.83 22.02
CA LYS A 127 7.47 2.50 23.05
C LYS A 127 6.99 2.84 24.46
N GLN A 128 6.21 3.91 24.61
CA GLN A 128 5.62 4.30 25.90
C GLN A 128 4.40 3.43 26.27
N ALA A 129 3.69 2.91 25.28
CA ALA A 129 2.54 2.03 25.54
C ALA A 129 2.98 0.65 26.05
N GLU A 130 4.09 0.10 25.58
CA GLU A 130 4.65 -1.16 26.08
C GLU A 130 5.13 -1.05 27.54
N GLU A 131 5.67 0.11 27.94
CA GLU A 131 6.12 0.37 29.32
C GLU A 131 4.95 0.56 30.30
N MET A 132 3.75 0.93 29.84
CA MET A 132 2.56 1.11 30.66
C MET A 132 1.78 -0.18 30.94
N VAL A 133 2.08 -1.28 30.24
CA VAL A 133 1.38 -2.57 30.35
C VAL A 133 2.18 -3.58 31.19
N GLN A 134 3.39 -3.23 31.62
CA GLN A 134 4.19 -3.98 32.60
C GLN A 134 3.92 -3.49 34.02
#